data_9c7a8be5bb2ededa5e180e74557acf28
#
_entry.id   9c7a8be5bb2ededa5e180e74557acf28
#
_cell.length_a   1.000
_cell.length_b   1.000
_cell.length_c   1.000
_cell.angle_alpha   90.00
_cell.angle_beta   90.00
_cell.angle_gamma   90.00
#
_symmetry.space_group_name_H-M   'P 1'
#
loop_
_entity.id
_entity.type
_entity.pdbx_description
1 polymer ?
#
loop_
_entity_poly.entity_id
_entity_poly.type
_entity_poly.pdbx_seq_one_letter_code
_entity_poly.pdbx_strand_id
1 'polypeptide(L)'
;MGSEQSILSGNKMGSHVEDVGTCYLTLSSGFVLRLEKVFYVPSFSRNLVSVSRLVHFGYSFYFSKTSIILFYKSDYVGNGILSDDLYRINLQNKFTYDSMHVHTGTKRCVINEDSSKLWHRRLGHISIERIKRLVNGVLNTLDFTNFETCVDCIKGK
;
A
#
# COMPACT_ATOMS: atom_id res chain seq x y z
N MET A 1 1.73 17.20 -22.71
CA MET A 1 1.87 15.76 -22.92
C MET A 1 2.60 15.21 -21.70
N GLY A 2 1.86 14.65 -20.72
CA GLY A 2 2.46 13.98 -19.57
C GLY A 2 3.01 12.65 -20.04
N SER A 3 4.29 12.39 -19.82
CA SER A 3 4.88 11.08 -20.07
C SER A 3 4.18 10.06 -19.16
N GLU A 4 3.46 9.11 -19.75
CA GLU A 4 2.91 7.98 -19.01
C GLU A 4 4.08 7.22 -18.36
N GLN A 5 4.15 7.29 -17.03
CA GLN A 5 5.17 6.60 -16.28
C GLN A 5 4.68 5.19 -15.99
N SER A 6 5.42 4.17 -16.44
CA SER A 6 5.09 2.77 -16.19
C SER A 6 6.22 2.06 -15.46
N ILE A 7 5.88 1.13 -14.60
CA ILE A 7 6.82 0.24 -13.92
C ILE A 7 6.77 -1.12 -14.61
N LEU A 8 7.92 -1.64 -15.00
CA LEU A 8 8.04 -2.98 -15.53
C LEU A 8 8.11 -3.99 -14.39
N SER A 9 7.19 -4.94 -14.37
CA SER A 9 7.27 -6.09 -13.46
C SER A 9 8.11 -7.22 -14.07
N GLY A 10 8.45 -8.26 -13.28
CA GLY A 10 9.33 -9.34 -13.72
C GLY A 10 8.86 -10.12 -14.95
N ASN A 11 7.59 -10.05 -15.31
CA ASN A 11 7.01 -10.62 -16.53
C ASN A 11 7.08 -9.67 -17.74
N LYS A 12 7.83 -8.57 -17.65
CA LYS A 12 7.95 -7.49 -18.65
C LYS A 12 6.65 -6.75 -18.96
N MET A 13 5.58 -6.97 -18.20
CA MET A 13 4.36 -6.19 -18.33
C MET A 13 4.50 -4.85 -17.63
N GLY A 14 4.17 -3.76 -18.33
CA GLY A 14 4.13 -2.42 -17.79
C GLY A 14 2.89 -2.22 -16.92
N SER A 15 3.08 -1.77 -15.68
CA SER A 15 1.98 -1.32 -14.81
C SER A 15 1.95 0.20 -14.81
N HIS A 16 0.77 0.77 -15.04
CA HIS A 16 0.58 2.21 -15.07
C HIS A 16 0.75 2.81 -13.66
N VAL A 17 1.52 3.90 -13.57
CA VAL A 17 1.68 4.68 -12.36
C VAL A 17 0.62 5.78 -12.38
N GLU A 18 -0.32 5.75 -11.44
CA GLU A 18 -1.36 6.78 -11.34
C GLU A 18 -0.86 8.05 -10.65
N ASP A 19 0.00 7.88 -9.64
CA ASP A 19 0.50 9.01 -8.86
C ASP A 19 1.88 8.75 -8.26
N VAL A 20 2.56 9.83 -7.87
CA VAL A 20 3.88 9.79 -7.22
C VAL A 20 3.87 10.72 -6.02
N GLY A 21 4.25 10.21 -4.85
CA GLY A 21 4.19 11.00 -3.62
C GLY A 21 5.23 10.60 -2.58
N THR A 22 5.04 11.09 -1.36
CA THR A 22 5.81 10.74 -0.17
C THR A 22 4.93 9.98 0.80
N CYS A 23 5.42 8.87 1.33
CA CYS A 23 4.71 8.04 2.30
C CYS A 23 5.49 8.03 3.63
N TYR A 24 4.78 8.07 4.74
CA TYR A 24 5.32 7.94 6.09
C TYR A 24 4.81 6.64 6.71
N LEU A 25 5.73 5.78 7.16
CA LEU A 25 5.41 4.53 7.82
C LEU A 25 5.94 4.57 9.26
N THR A 26 5.06 4.43 10.24
CA THR A 26 5.48 4.28 11.64
C THR A 26 5.80 2.82 11.91
N LEU A 27 7.06 2.52 12.18
CA LEU A 27 7.53 1.18 12.49
C LEU A 27 7.11 0.76 13.90
N SER A 28 7.16 -0.54 14.21
CA SER A 28 6.82 -1.08 15.53
C SER A 28 7.64 -0.49 16.69
N SER A 29 8.81 0.05 16.39
CA SER A 29 9.66 0.79 17.33
C SER A 29 9.21 2.21 17.63
N GLY A 30 8.23 2.75 16.89
CA GLY A 30 7.85 4.16 16.91
C GLY A 30 8.64 5.05 15.94
N PHE A 31 9.67 4.50 15.27
CA PHE A 31 10.43 5.24 14.26
C PHE A 31 9.57 5.53 13.03
N VAL A 32 9.62 6.77 12.53
CA VAL A 32 8.89 7.16 11.31
C VAL A 32 9.81 7.05 10.10
N LEU A 33 9.54 6.07 9.27
CA LEU A 33 10.23 5.86 8.00
C LEU A 33 9.59 6.74 6.92
N ARG A 34 10.33 7.70 6.40
CA ARG A 34 9.92 8.56 5.29
C ARG A 34 10.35 7.94 3.96
N LEU A 35 9.40 7.67 3.08
CA LEU A 35 9.62 7.13 1.74
C LEU A 35 9.29 8.21 0.71
N GLU A 36 10.28 8.67 -0.03
CA GLU A 36 10.12 9.66 -1.11
C GLU A 36 9.98 8.97 -2.47
N LYS A 37 9.27 9.63 -3.39
CA LYS A 37 9.00 9.12 -4.74
C LYS A 37 8.38 7.73 -4.72
N VAL A 38 7.37 7.57 -3.88
CA VAL A 38 6.54 6.36 -3.84
C VAL A 38 5.57 6.42 -5.01
N PHE A 39 5.52 5.35 -5.78
CA PHE A 39 4.60 5.21 -6.90
C PHE A 39 3.30 4.57 -6.43
N TYR A 40 2.19 5.19 -6.77
CA TYR A 40 0.88 4.58 -6.61
C TYR A 40 0.51 3.79 -7.87
N VAL A 41 0.42 2.48 -7.72
CA VAL A 41 0.17 1.53 -8.81
C VAL A 41 -0.98 0.61 -8.40
N PRO A 42 -2.23 0.93 -8.77
CA PRO A 42 -3.42 0.20 -8.31
C PRO A 42 -3.44 -1.28 -8.70
N SER A 43 -2.77 -1.65 -9.78
CA SER A 43 -2.66 -3.03 -10.24
C SER A 43 -1.77 -3.91 -9.36
N PHE A 44 -0.99 -3.33 -8.45
CA PHE A 44 -0.15 -4.11 -7.53
C PHE A 44 -0.98 -4.63 -6.36
N SER A 45 -0.89 -5.93 -6.11
CA SER A 45 -1.58 -6.59 -4.99
C SER A 45 -0.88 -6.40 -3.65
N ARG A 46 0.36 -5.92 -3.63
CA ARG A 46 1.18 -5.75 -2.41
C ARG A 46 1.96 -4.45 -2.46
N ASN A 47 2.13 -3.83 -1.29
CA ASN A 47 3.01 -2.68 -1.14
C ASN A 47 4.45 -3.16 -1.03
N LEU A 48 5.32 -2.70 -1.92
CA LEU A 48 6.72 -3.10 -1.98
C LEU A 48 7.62 -1.93 -1.61
N VAL A 49 8.65 -2.19 -0.82
CA VAL A 49 9.67 -1.22 -0.47
C VAL A 49 11.01 -1.68 -1.02
N SER A 50 11.68 -0.82 -1.78
CA SER A 50 13.00 -1.12 -2.36
C SER A 50 14.10 -1.02 -1.30
N VAL A 51 14.76 -2.15 -1.01
CA VAL A 51 15.91 -2.21 -0.10
C VAL A 51 17.05 -1.31 -0.60
N SER A 52 17.39 -1.40 -1.90
CA SER A 52 18.47 -0.58 -2.50
C SER A 52 18.21 0.91 -2.34
N ARG A 53 16.95 1.31 -2.46
CA ARG A 53 16.55 2.70 -2.26
C ARG A 53 16.79 3.17 -0.83
N LEU A 54 16.41 2.36 0.15
CA LEU A 54 16.63 2.67 1.56
C LEU A 54 18.13 2.71 1.92
N VAL A 55 18.95 1.83 1.37
CA VAL A 55 20.40 1.85 1.57
C VAL A 55 20.99 3.20 1.12
N HIS A 56 20.53 3.78 0.02
CA HIS A 56 20.94 5.12 -0.43
C HIS A 56 20.62 6.24 0.57
N PHE A 57 19.57 6.06 1.38
CA PHE A 57 19.20 6.99 2.45
C PHE A 57 19.86 6.70 3.81
N GLY A 58 20.87 5.82 3.84
CA GLY A 58 21.62 5.51 5.05
C GLY A 58 21.02 4.43 5.94
N TYR A 59 20.08 3.66 5.41
CA TYR A 59 19.57 2.47 6.11
C TYR A 59 20.49 1.27 5.85
N SER A 60 20.64 0.41 6.84
CA SER A 60 21.28 -0.89 6.71
C SER A 60 20.36 -2.00 7.22
N PHE A 61 20.61 -3.21 6.73
CA PHE A 61 19.73 -4.34 6.95
C PHE A 61 20.51 -5.57 7.37
N TYR A 62 20.00 -6.28 8.36
CA TYR A 62 20.45 -7.61 8.70
C TYR A 62 19.35 -8.62 8.37
N PHE A 63 19.64 -9.54 7.47
CA PHE A 63 18.73 -10.61 7.05
C PHE A 63 19.05 -11.91 7.77
N SER A 64 18.04 -12.54 8.36
CA SER A 64 18.10 -13.89 8.89
C SER A 64 17.17 -14.81 8.09
N LYS A 65 17.13 -16.10 8.46
CA LYS A 65 16.23 -17.07 7.81
C LYS A 65 14.74 -16.72 7.97
N THR A 66 14.37 -16.02 9.04
CA THR A 66 12.97 -15.77 9.41
C THR A 66 12.63 -14.31 9.63
N SER A 67 13.64 -13.43 9.67
CA SER A 67 13.44 -12.03 10.03
C SER A 67 14.41 -11.10 9.32
N ILE A 68 14.03 -9.83 9.29
CA ILE A 68 14.86 -8.71 8.86
C ILE A 68 14.92 -7.68 9.99
N ILE A 69 16.11 -7.10 10.21
CA ILE A 69 16.30 -6.00 11.15
C ILE A 69 16.76 -4.79 10.36
N LEU A 70 16.19 -3.64 10.69
CA LEU A 70 16.48 -2.35 10.05
C LEU A 70 17.25 -1.46 11.02
N PHE A 71 18.30 -0.82 10.51
CA PHE A 71 19.08 0.19 11.21
C PHE A 71 19.12 1.47 10.39
N TYR A 72 19.18 2.61 11.08
CA TYR A 72 19.42 3.92 10.49
C TYR A 72 20.57 4.57 11.23
N LYS A 73 21.67 4.92 10.53
CA LYS A 73 22.90 5.47 11.15
C LYS A 73 23.40 4.61 12.34
N SER A 74 23.35 3.30 12.18
CA SER A 74 23.73 2.29 13.20
C SER A 74 22.73 2.09 14.36
N ASP A 75 21.67 2.89 14.46
CA ASP A 75 20.64 2.71 15.47
C ASP A 75 19.56 1.75 14.97
N TYR A 76 19.09 0.87 15.87
CA TYR A 76 17.95 0.00 15.59
C TYR A 76 16.69 0.83 15.38
N VAL A 77 16.03 0.67 14.24
CA VAL A 77 14.80 1.42 13.93
C VAL A 77 13.59 0.53 13.67
N GLY A 78 13.77 -0.76 13.43
CA GLY A 78 12.63 -1.65 13.24
C GLY A 78 13.04 -3.04 12.80
N ASN A 79 12.05 -3.90 12.70
CA ASN A 79 12.21 -5.28 12.26
C ASN A 79 11.05 -5.71 11.37
N GLY A 80 11.19 -6.89 10.79
CA GLY A 80 10.17 -7.57 10.02
C GLY A 80 10.33 -9.08 10.09
N ILE A 81 9.36 -9.78 9.57
CA ILE A 81 9.33 -11.24 9.50
C ILE A 81 9.27 -11.71 8.05
N LEU A 82 9.82 -12.88 7.77
CA LEU A 82 9.65 -13.57 6.50
C LEU A 82 8.25 -14.20 6.46
N SER A 83 7.48 -13.86 5.44
CA SER A 83 6.15 -14.42 5.19
C SER A 83 5.89 -14.44 3.69
N ASP A 84 5.47 -15.59 3.15
CA ASP A 84 5.21 -15.77 1.72
C ASP A 84 6.39 -15.34 0.83
N ASP A 85 7.60 -15.76 1.18
CA ASP A 85 8.88 -15.45 0.50
C ASP A 85 9.24 -13.95 0.44
N LEU A 86 8.58 -13.12 1.25
CA LEU A 86 8.86 -11.70 1.37
C LEU A 86 9.11 -11.30 2.83
N TYR A 87 10.07 -10.41 3.05
CA TYR A 87 10.24 -9.80 4.36
C TYR A 87 9.19 -8.71 4.55
N ARG A 88 8.31 -8.94 5.52
CA ARG A 88 7.24 -8.01 5.89
C ARG A 88 7.68 -7.15 7.07
N ILE A 89 7.81 -5.85 6.86
CA ILE A 89 8.18 -4.89 7.91
C ILE A 89 7.04 -4.76 8.93
N ASN A 90 7.38 -4.80 10.23
CA ASN A 90 6.42 -4.62 11.31
C ASN A 90 6.14 -3.14 11.53
N LEU A 91 4.88 -2.75 11.34
CA LEU A 91 4.41 -1.39 11.59
C LEU A 91 3.81 -1.29 13.00
N GLN A 92 3.88 -0.10 13.59
CA GLN A 92 3.20 0.21 14.84
C GLN A 92 1.69 0.18 14.58
N ASN A 93 1.02 -0.74 15.25
CA ASN A 93 -0.43 -0.99 15.25
C ASN A 93 -1.32 -0.21 14.27
N LYS A 94 -2.08 -1.03 13.52
CA LYS A 94 -3.47 -0.81 13.14
C LYS A 94 -3.88 0.65 12.92
N PHE A 95 -4.08 1.04 11.65
CA PHE A 95 -4.96 2.15 11.27
C PHE A 95 -4.47 3.58 11.46
N THR A 96 -3.20 3.87 11.36
CA THR A 96 -2.80 5.21 10.95
C THR A 96 -2.17 5.14 9.57
N TYR A 97 -3.02 4.93 8.57
CA TYR A 97 -2.75 5.36 7.20
C TYR A 97 -2.91 6.89 7.11
N ASP A 98 -2.49 7.60 8.16
CA ASP A 98 -2.41 9.03 8.13
C ASP A 98 -1.19 9.44 7.34
N SER A 99 -1.48 10.16 6.27
CA SER A 99 -0.60 10.99 5.47
C SER A 99 0.23 10.34 4.37
N MET A 100 -0.40 9.99 3.26
CA MET A 100 0.23 10.29 1.97
C MET A 100 -0.01 11.78 1.68
N HIS A 101 0.96 12.63 1.98
CA HIS A 101 0.95 14.00 1.48
C HIS A 101 1.46 14.00 0.04
N VAL A 102 0.55 14.01 -0.90
CA VAL A 102 0.84 14.25 -2.31
C VAL A 102 1.11 15.75 -2.48
N HIS A 103 2.36 16.14 -2.69
CA HIS A 103 2.73 17.49 -3.09
C HIS A 103 2.65 17.60 -4.62
N THR A 104 1.48 17.65 -5.18
CA THR A 104 1.14 18.37 -6.43
C THR A 104 -0.29 18.04 -6.83
N GLY A 105 -1.16 19.06 -6.76
CA GLY A 105 -2.38 19.16 -7.56
C GLY A 105 -3.48 18.12 -7.29
N THR A 106 -4.38 18.45 -6.39
CA THR A 106 -5.82 18.18 -6.45
C THR A 106 -6.35 16.74 -6.53
N LYS A 107 -5.62 15.72 -6.07
CA LYS A 107 -6.28 14.45 -5.74
C LYS A 107 -5.72 13.92 -4.44
N ARG A 108 -6.50 14.08 -3.36
CA ARG A 108 -6.24 13.43 -2.08
C ARG A 108 -6.26 11.93 -2.32
N CYS A 109 -5.13 11.27 -2.15
CA CYS A 109 -5.13 9.83 -1.88
C CYS A 109 -5.68 9.66 -0.47
N VAL A 110 -7.00 9.71 -0.34
CA VAL A 110 -7.71 9.35 0.88
C VAL A 110 -7.64 7.84 0.97
N ILE A 111 -6.61 7.30 1.62
CA ILE A 111 -6.63 5.92 2.09
C ILE A 111 -7.42 5.88 3.40
N ASN A 112 -8.54 6.54 3.43
CA ASN A 112 -9.69 6.27 4.27
C ASN A 112 -10.81 5.73 3.38
N GLU A 113 -10.44 4.98 2.33
CA GLU A 113 -11.43 4.18 1.65
C GLU A 113 -11.81 3.07 2.61
N ASP A 114 -13.04 3.14 3.05
CA ASP A 114 -13.78 2.06 3.66
C ASP A 114 -13.34 0.75 3.01
N SER A 115 -12.89 -0.21 3.81
CA SER A 115 -12.35 -1.47 3.28
C SER A 115 -13.32 -2.13 2.29
N SER A 116 -14.62 -1.87 2.43
CA SER A 116 -15.69 -2.26 1.52
C SER A 116 -15.58 -1.62 0.13
N LYS A 117 -15.22 -0.33 0.04
CA LYS A 117 -15.05 0.41 -1.22
C LYS A 117 -13.80 -0.06 -1.98
N LEU A 118 -12.72 -0.37 -1.23
CA LEU A 118 -11.51 -0.96 -1.79
C LEU A 118 -11.79 -2.34 -2.40
N TRP A 119 -12.54 -3.20 -1.70
CA TRP A 119 -12.91 -4.51 -2.21
C TRP A 119 -13.86 -4.44 -3.41
N HIS A 120 -14.80 -3.50 -3.42
CA HIS A 120 -15.67 -3.23 -4.57
C HIS A 120 -14.86 -2.91 -5.83
N ARG A 121 -13.83 -2.08 -5.74
CA ARG A 121 -12.92 -1.78 -6.86
C ARG A 121 -12.05 -2.97 -7.26
N ARG A 122 -11.46 -3.68 -6.30
CA ARG A 122 -10.62 -4.86 -6.55
C ARG A 122 -11.35 -6.01 -7.23
N LEU A 123 -12.63 -6.15 -6.94
CA LEU A 123 -13.48 -7.18 -7.54
C LEU A 123 -14.15 -6.72 -8.85
N GLY A 124 -13.63 -5.66 -9.49
CA GLY A 124 -14.16 -5.18 -10.77
C GLY A 124 -15.56 -4.55 -10.65
N HIS A 125 -15.78 -3.80 -9.57
CA HIS A 125 -17.00 -3.06 -9.32
C HIS A 125 -18.28 -3.92 -9.23
N ILE A 126 -18.17 -5.18 -8.79
CA ILE A 126 -19.34 -6.03 -8.58
C ILE A 126 -20.25 -5.45 -7.50
N SER A 127 -21.55 -5.78 -7.57
CA SER A 127 -22.54 -5.23 -6.62
C SER A 127 -22.22 -5.62 -5.17
N ILE A 128 -22.54 -4.72 -4.24
CA ILE A 128 -22.31 -4.92 -2.80
C ILE A 128 -22.95 -6.19 -2.30
N GLU A 129 -24.14 -6.54 -2.83
CA GLU A 129 -24.82 -7.79 -2.45
C GLU A 129 -24.02 -9.04 -2.82
N ARG A 130 -23.32 -9.00 -3.96
CA ARG A 130 -22.40 -10.08 -4.35
C ARG A 130 -21.18 -10.11 -3.45
N ILE A 131 -20.61 -8.94 -3.09
CA ILE A 131 -19.49 -8.88 -2.15
C ILE A 131 -19.91 -9.43 -0.78
N LYS A 132 -21.09 -9.06 -0.26
CA LYS A 132 -21.63 -9.61 1.00
C LYS A 132 -21.76 -11.12 0.99
N ARG A 133 -22.14 -11.73 -0.12
CA ARG A 133 -22.21 -13.20 -0.26
C ARG A 133 -20.82 -13.84 -0.22
N LEU A 134 -19.80 -13.21 -0.77
CA LEU A 134 -18.42 -13.67 -0.73
C LEU A 134 -17.80 -13.50 0.67
N VAL A 135 -18.26 -12.49 1.41
CA VAL A 135 -17.77 -12.18 2.76
C VAL A 135 -18.18 -13.26 3.77
N ASN A 136 -19.35 -13.83 3.66
CA ASN A 136 -19.84 -14.87 4.60
C ASN A 136 -19.00 -16.18 4.63
N GLY A 137 -17.98 -16.29 3.75
CA GLY A 137 -17.09 -17.45 3.71
C GLY A 137 -15.60 -17.12 3.94
N VAL A 138 -15.11 -15.94 3.58
CA VAL A 138 -13.66 -15.68 3.48
C VAL A 138 -13.22 -14.33 4.10
N LEU A 139 -14.13 -13.36 4.27
CA LEU A 139 -13.81 -11.99 4.62
C LEU A 139 -14.68 -11.46 5.78
N ASN A 140 -14.65 -12.12 6.92
CA ASN A 140 -15.58 -11.90 8.06
C ASN A 140 -15.59 -10.53 8.73
N THR A 141 -14.91 -9.49 8.21
CA THR A 141 -14.72 -8.20 8.90
C THR A 141 -14.99 -6.96 8.06
N LEU A 142 -15.71 -7.07 6.95
CA LEU A 142 -16.03 -5.90 6.14
C LEU A 142 -17.32 -5.23 6.61
N ASP A 143 -17.23 -3.97 6.99
CA ASP A 143 -18.36 -3.12 7.30
C ASP A 143 -18.85 -2.39 6.04
N PHE A 144 -20.15 -2.47 5.75
CA PHE A 144 -20.80 -1.83 4.60
C PHE A 144 -21.79 -0.74 5.01
N THR A 145 -21.81 -0.35 6.28
CA THR A 145 -22.79 0.62 6.80
C THR A 145 -22.65 2.00 6.17
N ASN A 146 -21.42 2.39 5.81
CA ASN A 146 -21.10 3.71 5.23
C ASN A 146 -20.70 3.64 3.75
N PHE A 147 -21.13 2.61 3.02
CA PHE A 147 -20.77 2.48 1.62
C PHE A 147 -21.47 3.50 0.77
N GLU A 148 -20.74 4.53 0.33
CA GLU A 148 -21.22 5.51 -0.63
C GLU A 148 -21.28 4.92 -2.05
N THR A 149 -22.24 5.36 -2.84
CA THR A 149 -22.42 4.91 -4.22
C THR A 149 -21.16 5.19 -5.05
N CYS A 150 -20.63 4.17 -5.72
CA CYS A 150 -19.43 4.31 -6.54
C CYS A 150 -19.71 5.14 -7.79
N VAL A 151 -18.97 6.23 -7.96
CA VAL A 151 -19.13 7.16 -9.10
C VAL A 151 -18.86 6.47 -10.44
N ASP A 152 -17.88 5.54 -10.47
CA ASP A 152 -17.52 4.80 -11.69
C ASP A 152 -18.62 3.83 -12.12
N CYS A 153 -19.34 3.22 -11.17
CA CYS A 153 -20.50 2.39 -11.45
C CYS A 153 -21.71 3.18 -11.99
N ILE A 154 -21.82 4.47 -11.62
CA ILE A 154 -22.90 5.34 -12.14
C ILE A 154 -22.60 5.75 -13.57
N LYS A 155 -21.33 6.06 -13.89
CA LYS A 155 -20.89 6.50 -15.21
C LYS A 155 -20.83 5.39 -16.26
N GLY A 156 -20.77 4.13 -15.82
CA GLY A 156 -20.69 2.96 -16.70
C GLY A 156 -22.05 2.36 -17.10
N LYS A 157 -23.16 3.04 -16.78
CA LYS A 157 -24.53 2.67 -17.20
C LYS A 157 -25.00 3.50 -18.38
#